data_a431bf05136ba13cbe680374ac76bb56
#
_entry.id   a431bf05136ba13cbe680374ac76bb56
#
_cell.length_a   1.000
_cell.length_b   1.000
_cell.length_c   1.000
_cell.angle_alpha   90.00
_cell.angle_beta   90.00
_cell.angle_gamma   90.00
#
_symmetry.space_group_name_H-M   'P 1'
#
loop_
_entity.id
_entity.type
_entity.pdbx_description
1 polymer ?
#
loop_
_entity_poly.entity_id
_entity_poly.type
_entity_poly.pdbx_seq_one_letter_code
_entity_poly.pdbx_strand_id
1 'polypeptide(L)'
;SLGVGTSALYNHVSGKSDLLALVEDAVMEQVECGLLSAVLAGAPERTPHGALIEWAVSYRDVCARYAPLVQFIATTPISGAPRTVEMYELVARVLEHAGVARDNIVPRIVALESFIYGSAYDVHAPTDIFEVLPGSQESAPTLMAAQAAFLPAEDAGEPGANPYADEPFRVGLAALLADLAG
;
A
#
# COMPACT_ATOMS: atom_id res chain seq x y z
N SER A 1 -13.43 1.25 -24.27
CA SER A 1 -12.47 0.84 -25.31
C SER A 1 -11.53 2.01 -25.57
N LEU A 2 -10.31 1.91 -25.09
CA LEU A 2 -9.23 2.86 -25.37
C LEU A 2 -8.84 2.67 -26.83
N GLY A 3 -9.22 3.63 -27.69
CA GLY A 3 -8.94 3.65 -29.13
C GLY A 3 -7.48 4.00 -29.48
N VAL A 4 -6.51 3.46 -28.74
CA VAL A 4 -5.08 3.58 -29.05
C VAL A 4 -4.68 2.31 -29.80
N GLY A 5 -4.41 2.45 -31.10
CA GLY A 5 -3.96 1.34 -31.92
C GLY A 5 -2.64 0.78 -31.38
N THR A 6 -2.51 -0.55 -31.38
CA THR A 6 -1.32 -1.29 -30.94
C THR A 6 0.00 -0.78 -31.57
N SER A 7 -0.05 -0.21 -32.78
CA SER A 7 1.11 0.39 -33.46
C SER A 7 1.62 1.69 -32.82
N ALA A 8 0.79 2.45 -32.10
CA ALA A 8 1.22 3.67 -31.42
C ALA A 8 2.01 3.37 -30.13
N LEU A 9 1.67 2.28 -29.44
CA LEU A 9 2.41 1.79 -28.27
C LEU A 9 3.85 1.34 -28.65
N TYR A 10 4.01 0.67 -29.78
CA TYR A 10 5.34 0.16 -30.24
C TYR A 10 6.32 1.29 -30.63
N ASN A 11 5.84 2.49 -30.93
CA ASN A 11 6.71 3.61 -31.31
C ASN A 11 7.38 4.32 -30.11
N HIS A 12 6.96 4.03 -28.88
CA HIS A 12 7.48 4.66 -27.66
C HIS A 12 8.14 3.67 -26.69
N VAL A 13 8.10 2.36 -26.98
CA VAL A 13 8.64 1.30 -26.12
C VAL A 13 9.82 0.66 -26.82
N SER A 14 11.03 0.94 -26.39
CA SER A 14 12.26 0.38 -26.96
C SER A 14 12.66 -0.96 -26.35
N GLY A 15 11.97 -1.39 -25.27
CA GLY A 15 12.24 -2.68 -24.63
C GLY A 15 11.31 -3.04 -23.49
N LYS A 16 11.58 -4.19 -22.87
CA LYS A 16 10.81 -4.71 -21.72
C LYS A 16 10.82 -3.75 -20.53
N SER A 17 11.94 -3.05 -20.30
CA SER A 17 12.07 -2.09 -19.20
C SER A 17 11.12 -0.91 -19.37
N ASP A 18 11.04 -0.34 -20.58
CA ASP A 18 10.15 0.78 -20.88
C ASP A 18 8.68 0.37 -20.74
N LEU A 19 8.34 -0.86 -21.17
CA LEU A 19 7.00 -1.40 -20.99
C LEU A 19 6.63 -1.54 -19.51
N LEU A 20 7.54 -2.04 -18.68
CA LEU A 20 7.32 -2.19 -17.25
C LEU A 20 7.14 -0.83 -16.57
N ALA A 21 7.94 0.18 -16.92
CA ALA A 21 7.78 1.53 -16.40
C ALA A 21 6.43 2.15 -16.78
N LEU A 22 5.96 1.94 -18.02
CA LEU A 22 4.63 2.41 -18.44
C LEU A 22 3.49 1.69 -17.70
N VAL A 23 3.64 0.39 -17.45
CA VAL A 23 2.65 -0.38 -16.68
C VAL A 23 2.63 0.10 -15.22
N GLU A 24 3.78 0.30 -14.62
CA GLU A 24 3.92 0.86 -13.28
C GLU A 24 3.23 2.23 -13.21
N ASP A 25 3.55 3.14 -14.12
CA ASP A 25 2.99 4.50 -14.15
C ASP A 25 1.46 4.47 -14.28
N ALA A 26 0.91 3.63 -15.15
CA ALA A 26 -0.53 3.47 -15.33
C ALA A 26 -1.23 2.83 -14.11
N VAL A 27 -0.54 1.98 -13.36
CA VAL A 27 -1.06 1.43 -12.10
C VAL A 27 -1.02 2.49 -11.00
N MET A 28 0.10 3.19 -10.85
CA MET A 28 0.28 4.22 -9.83
C MET A 28 -0.61 5.46 -10.03
N GLU A 29 -0.98 5.79 -11.28
CA GLU A 29 -1.97 6.86 -11.57
C GLU A 29 -3.33 6.62 -10.87
N GLN A 30 -3.65 5.38 -10.48
CA GLN A 30 -4.89 5.04 -9.78
C GLN A 30 -4.82 5.27 -8.25
N VAL A 31 -3.64 5.59 -7.71
CA VAL A 31 -3.47 5.87 -6.29
C VAL A 31 -4.01 7.28 -5.98
N GLU A 32 -4.91 7.36 -5.00
CA GLU A 32 -5.51 8.62 -4.60
C GLU A 32 -4.50 9.52 -3.86
N CYS A 33 -4.21 10.68 -4.45
CA CYS A 33 -3.28 11.68 -3.91
C CYS A 33 -3.96 13.00 -3.54
N GLY A 34 -5.29 13.08 -3.64
CA GLY A 34 -6.07 14.31 -3.44
C GLY A 34 -5.87 14.93 -2.06
N LEU A 35 -5.81 14.12 -1.00
CA LEU A 35 -5.59 14.63 0.36
C LEU A 35 -4.15 15.10 0.60
N LEU A 36 -3.15 14.46 0.00
CA LEU A 36 -1.77 14.95 0.05
C LEU A 36 -1.70 16.37 -0.52
N SER A 37 -2.31 16.59 -1.68
CA SER A 37 -2.39 17.89 -2.33
C SER A 37 -3.17 18.91 -1.49
N ALA A 38 -4.27 18.51 -0.87
CA ALA A 38 -5.09 19.38 -0.02
C ALA A 38 -4.33 19.86 1.24
N VAL A 39 -3.58 18.97 1.90
CA VAL A 39 -2.72 19.33 3.04
C VAL A 39 -1.68 20.37 2.62
N LEU A 40 -1.01 20.16 1.49
CA LEU A 40 0.01 21.09 0.98
C LEU A 40 -0.57 22.44 0.54
N ALA A 41 -1.85 22.47 0.17
CA ALA A 41 -2.59 23.72 -0.11
C ALA A 41 -3.12 24.43 1.15
N GLY A 42 -2.88 23.88 2.35
CA GLY A 42 -3.32 24.47 3.61
C GLY A 42 -4.82 24.28 3.90
N ALA A 43 -5.44 23.21 3.37
CA ALA A 43 -6.86 22.94 3.64
C ALA A 43 -7.11 22.78 5.14
N PRO A 44 -8.07 23.53 5.72
CA PRO A 44 -8.39 23.41 7.14
C PRO A 44 -8.92 21.99 7.44
N GLU A 45 -8.64 21.49 8.64
CA GLU A 45 -9.08 20.17 9.13
C GLU A 45 -8.39 18.96 8.46
N ARG A 46 -7.39 19.19 7.59
CA ARG A 46 -6.59 18.12 6.98
C ARG A 46 -5.23 18.04 7.63
N THR A 47 -4.85 16.85 8.09
CA THR A 47 -3.56 16.61 8.74
C THR A 47 -2.63 15.80 7.83
N PRO A 48 -1.30 16.02 7.89
CA PRO A 48 -0.34 15.17 7.21
C PRO A 48 -0.52 13.68 7.50
N HIS A 49 -0.73 13.34 8.78
CA HIS A 49 -1.00 11.99 9.24
C HIS A 49 -2.21 11.36 8.54
N GLY A 50 -3.37 12.03 8.54
CA GLY A 50 -4.58 11.55 7.88
C GLY A 50 -4.41 11.38 6.37
N ALA A 51 -3.72 12.33 5.72
CA ALA A 51 -3.46 12.25 4.28
C ALA A 51 -2.55 11.08 3.90
N LEU A 52 -1.52 10.80 4.72
CA LEU A 52 -0.64 9.64 4.52
C LEU A 52 -1.36 8.31 4.75
N ILE A 53 -2.28 8.24 5.71
CA ILE A 53 -3.12 7.05 5.91
C ILE A 53 -3.99 6.79 4.68
N GLU A 54 -4.73 7.78 4.20
CA GLU A 54 -5.61 7.59 3.03
C GLU A 54 -4.83 7.26 1.76
N TRP A 55 -3.68 7.89 1.55
CA TRP A 55 -2.76 7.53 0.47
C TRP A 55 -2.31 6.07 0.58
N ALA A 56 -1.86 5.63 1.76
CA ALA A 56 -1.36 4.27 1.97
C ALA A 56 -2.47 3.21 1.79
N VAL A 57 -3.70 3.49 2.24
CA VAL A 57 -4.86 2.63 2.01
C VAL A 57 -5.14 2.49 0.52
N SER A 58 -5.24 3.63 -0.21
CA SER A 58 -5.45 3.60 -1.65
C SER A 58 -4.33 2.88 -2.39
N TYR A 59 -3.08 3.10 -2.00
CA TYR A 59 -1.92 2.43 -2.62
C TYR A 59 -1.98 0.91 -2.42
N ARG A 60 -2.28 0.45 -1.18
CA ARG A 60 -2.47 -0.98 -0.91
C ARG A 60 -3.58 -1.57 -1.76
N ASP A 61 -4.73 -0.90 -1.87
CA ASP A 61 -5.88 -1.41 -2.61
C ASP A 61 -5.60 -1.48 -4.12
N VAL A 62 -4.84 -0.53 -4.66
CA VAL A 62 -4.34 -0.58 -6.04
C VAL A 62 -3.38 -1.77 -6.20
N CYS A 63 -2.40 -1.93 -5.31
CA CYS A 63 -1.47 -3.05 -5.33
C CYS A 63 -2.17 -4.40 -5.19
N ALA A 64 -3.18 -4.53 -4.33
CA ALA A 64 -3.96 -5.75 -4.19
C ALA A 64 -4.71 -6.11 -5.48
N ARG A 65 -5.30 -5.11 -6.15
CA ARG A 65 -5.97 -5.29 -7.45
C ARG A 65 -5.03 -5.80 -8.53
N TYR A 66 -3.76 -5.42 -8.46
CA TYR A 66 -2.71 -5.79 -9.41
C TYR A 66 -1.62 -6.66 -8.76
N ALA A 67 -1.97 -7.48 -7.77
CA ALA A 67 -1.02 -8.27 -6.98
C ALA A 67 0.07 -9.00 -7.79
N PRO A 68 -0.22 -9.63 -8.95
CA PRO A 68 0.82 -10.25 -9.79
C PRO A 68 1.87 -9.28 -10.33
N LEU A 69 1.58 -7.97 -10.37
CA LEU A 69 2.50 -6.94 -10.87
C LEU A 69 3.36 -6.31 -9.77
N VAL A 70 2.99 -6.45 -8.49
CA VAL A 70 3.68 -5.80 -7.36
C VAL A 70 5.17 -6.11 -7.35
N GLN A 71 5.58 -7.35 -7.61
CA GLN A 71 7.00 -7.72 -7.67
C GLN A 71 7.78 -6.96 -8.76
N PHE A 72 7.12 -6.60 -9.87
CA PHE A 72 7.74 -5.83 -10.94
C PHE A 72 7.77 -4.34 -10.57
N ILE A 73 6.68 -3.80 -10.05
CA ILE A 73 6.58 -2.43 -9.55
C ILE A 73 7.67 -2.17 -8.51
N ALA A 74 7.79 -3.04 -7.49
CA ALA A 74 8.76 -2.91 -6.41
C ALA A 74 10.24 -3.00 -6.87
N THR A 75 10.51 -3.41 -8.10
CA THR A 75 11.87 -3.60 -8.64
C THR A 75 12.16 -2.82 -9.91
N THR A 76 11.20 -2.04 -10.41
CA THR A 76 11.37 -1.18 -11.59
C THR A 76 11.82 0.22 -11.16
N PRO A 77 12.85 0.79 -11.77
CA PRO A 77 13.23 2.18 -11.49
C PRO A 77 12.13 3.17 -11.93
N ILE A 78 11.75 4.09 -11.05
CA ILE A 78 10.69 5.08 -11.30
C ILE A 78 11.05 6.14 -12.35
N SER A 79 12.27 6.17 -12.85
CA SER A 79 12.78 7.19 -13.79
C SER A 79 12.01 7.26 -15.11
N GLY A 80 11.29 6.20 -15.48
CA GLY A 80 10.43 6.12 -16.67
C GLY A 80 8.94 6.27 -16.37
N ALA A 81 8.56 6.59 -15.12
CA ALA A 81 7.19 6.60 -14.61
C ALA A 81 6.86 7.99 -14.00
N PRO A 82 6.50 9.00 -14.82
CA PRO A 82 6.32 10.38 -14.37
C PRO A 82 5.21 10.55 -13.33
N ARG A 83 4.11 9.79 -13.41
CA ARG A 83 3.02 9.81 -12.42
C ARG A 83 3.47 9.27 -11.07
N THR A 84 4.27 8.20 -11.11
CA THR A 84 4.90 7.63 -9.91
C THR A 84 5.83 8.64 -9.24
N VAL A 85 6.64 9.35 -10.03
CA VAL A 85 7.51 10.43 -9.51
C VAL A 85 6.69 11.57 -8.89
N GLU A 86 5.61 12.01 -9.54
CA GLU A 86 4.69 13.04 -9.00
C GLU A 86 4.07 12.59 -7.67
N MET A 87 3.64 11.35 -7.56
CA MET A 87 3.10 10.78 -6.32
C MET A 87 4.13 10.81 -5.18
N TYR A 88 5.35 10.36 -5.43
CA TYR A 88 6.41 10.38 -4.40
C TYR A 88 6.84 11.79 -4.02
N GLU A 89 6.82 12.73 -4.94
CA GLU A 89 7.09 14.15 -4.62
C GLU A 89 6.01 14.68 -3.65
N LEU A 90 4.73 14.37 -3.86
CA LEU A 90 3.67 14.75 -2.93
C LEU A 90 3.87 14.14 -1.55
N VAL A 91 4.18 12.84 -1.48
CA VAL A 91 4.44 12.15 -0.22
C VAL A 91 5.63 12.74 0.50
N ALA A 92 6.74 12.99 -0.22
CA ALA A 92 7.95 13.58 0.34
C ALA A 92 7.67 14.97 0.94
N ARG A 93 6.92 15.82 0.22
CA ARG A 93 6.54 17.15 0.69
C ARG A 93 5.62 17.11 1.91
N VAL A 94 4.68 16.16 1.96
CA VAL A 94 3.82 16.01 3.13
C VAL A 94 4.62 15.51 4.34
N LEU A 95 5.56 14.59 4.16
CA LEU A 95 6.47 14.16 5.23
C LEU A 95 7.36 15.33 5.73
N GLU A 96 7.90 16.14 4.84
CA GLU A 96 8.66 17.33 5.21
C GLU A 96 7.76 18.34 5.97
N HIS A 97 6.54 18.56 5.50
CA HIS A 97 5.56 19.42 6.15
C HIS A 97 5.16 18.91 7.56
N ALA A 98 5.16 17.60 7.76
CA ALA A 98 4.96 16.96 9.06
C ALA A 98 6.20 17.03 9.98
N GLY A 99 7.30 17.62 9.54
CA GLY A 99 8.54 17.79 10.32
C GLY A 99 9.54 16.63 10.21
N VAL A 100 9.34 15.69 9.28
CA VAL A 100 10.34 14.65 9.02
C VAL A 100 11.60 15.25 8.43
N ALA A 101 12.76 14.97 9.03
CA ALA A 101 14.03 15.43 8.52
C ALA A 101 14.32 14.85 7.11
N ARG A 102 14.93 15.65 6.24
CA ARG A 102 15.10 15.29 4.81
C ARG A 102 15.84 13.99 4.59
N ASP A 103 16.81 13.66 5.42
CA ASP A 103 17.59 12.43 5.38
C ASP A 103 16.74 11.18 5.77
N ASN A 104 15.61 11.38 6.43
CA ASN A 104 14.67 10.34 6.82
C ASN A 104 13.47 10.19 5.88
N ILE A 105 13.26 11.09 4.92
CA ILE A 105 12.09 11.03 4.02
C ILE A 105 12.13 9.77 3.15
N VAL A 106 13.22 9.54 2.41
CA VAL A 106 13.33 8.35 1.54
C VAL A 106 13.29 7.05 2.34
N PRO A 107 14.02 6.89 3.46
CA PRO A 107 13.86 5.72 4.33
C PRO A 107 12.42 5.49 4.79
N ARG A 108 11.68 6.55 5.12
CA ARG A 108 10.29 6.47 5.54
C ARG A 108 9.37 6.00 4.40
N ILE A 109 9.55 6.55 3.19
CA ILE A 109 8.81 6.13 1.99
C ILE A 109 9.04 4.64 1.75
N VAL A 110 10.30 4.19 1.73
CA VAL A 110 10.65 2.79 1.50
C VAL A 110 10.05 1.86 2.55
N ALA A 111 10.03 2.28 3.82
CA ALA A 111 9.40 1.50 4.90
C ALA A 111 7.88 1.36 4.71
N LEU A 112 7.21 2.46 4.36
CA LEU A 112 5.76 2.46 4.06
C LEU A 112 5.45 1.57 2.85
N GLU A 113 6.21 1.69 1.76
CA GLU A 113 6.02 0.85 0.57
C GLU A 113 6.20 -0.65 0.86
N SER A 114 7.27 -1.01 1.58
CA SER A 114 7.53 -2.40 1.94
C SER A 114 6.37 -2.99 2.73
N PHE A 115 5.77 -2.19 3.61
CA PHE A 115 4.59 -2.58 4.37
C PHE A 115 3.34 -2.65 3.49
N ILE A 116 3.11 -1.67 2.61
CA ILE A 116 1.99 -1.62 1.67
C ILE A 116 2.03 -2.84 0.73
N TYR A 117 3.19 -3.14 0.14
CA TYR A 117 3.35 -4.28 -0.77
C TYR A 117 3.06 -5.62 -0.07
N GLY A 118 3.60 -5.82 1.13
CA GLY A 118 3.31 -7.01 1.94
C GLY A 118 1.81 -7.15 2.22
N SER A 119 1.20 -6.09 2.73
CA SER A 119 -0.23 -6.06 3.08
C SER A 119 -1.16 -6.21 1.88
N ALA A 120 -0.72 -5.84 0.67
CA ALA A 120 -1.50 -6.05 -0.55
C ALA A 120 -1.72 -7.54 -0.86
N TYR A 121 -0.77 -8.41 -0.50
CA TYR A 121 -0.92 -9.87 -0.64
C TYR A 121 -1.88 -10.45 0.40
N ASP A 122 -1.93 -9.86 1.60
CA ASP A 122 -2.81 -10.33 2.69
C ASP A 122 -4.29 -10.23 2.31
N VAL A 123 -4.66 -9.30 1.41
CA VAL A 123 -6.03 -9.17 0.88
C VAL A 123 -6.51 -10.47 0.22
N HIS A 124 -5.60 -11.23 -0.38
CA HIS A 124 -5.87 -12.47 -1.09
C HIS A 124 -5.35 -13.71 -0.34
N ALA A 125 -4.83 -13.54 0.87
CA ALA A 125 -4.35 -14.66 1.66
C ALA A 125 -5.52 -15.58 2.08
N PRO A 126 -5.28 -16.89 2.26
CA PRO A 126 -6.28 -17.78 2.80
C PRO A 126 -6.73 -17.34 4.20
N THR A 127 -8.02 -17.47 4.50
CA THR A 127 -8.57 -17.09 5.81
C THR A 127 -8.10 -18.02 6.95
N ASP A 128 -7.55 -19.18 6.61
CA ASP A 128 -6.98 -20.20 7.50
C ASP A 128 -5.45 -20.13 7.60
N ILE A 129 -4.82 -19.03 7.13
CA ILE A 129 -3.34 -18.88 7.06
C ILE A 129 -2.65 -19.09 8.41
N PHE A 130 -3.33 -18.83 9.52
CA PHE A 130 -2.84 -19.07 10.89
C PHE A 130 -3.42 -20.30 11.54
N GLU A 131 -4.10 -21.19 10.79
CA GLU A 131 -4.66 -22.41 11.36
C GLU A 131 -3.57 -23.33 11.92
N VAL A 132 -3.73 -23.70 13.19
CA VAL A 132 -2.83 -24.63 13.87
C VAL A 132 -3.44 -26.02 13.84
N LEU A 133 -2.80 -26.94 13.13
CA LEU A 133 -3.28 -28.33 13.00
C LEU A 133 -3.36 -29.04 14.38
N PRO A 134 -4.29 -29.98 14.55
CA PRO A 134 -4.53 -30.66 15.84
C PRO A 134 -3.29 -31.24 16.50
N GLY A 135 -2.32 -31.76 15.74
CA GLY A 135 -1.07 -32.30 16.28
C GLY A 135 -0.05 -31.28 16.78
N SER A 136 -0.25 -29.98 16.51
CA SER A 136 0.66 -28.88 16.88
C SER A 136 0.09 -27.92 17.92
N GLN A 137 -1.15 -28.13 18.37
CA GLN A 137 -1.86 -27.22 19.27
C GLN A 137 -1.16 -27.06 20.63
N GLU A 138 -0.59 -28.15 21.18
CA GLU A 138 0.14 -28.11 22.47
C GLU A 138 1.41 -27.26 22.40
N SER A 139 2.00 -27.07 21.21
CA SER A 139 3.20 -26.27 21.02
C SER A 139 2.93 -24.78 20.76
N ALA A 140 1.67 -24.37 20.56
CA ALA A 140 1.30 -23.02 20.19
C ALA A 140 0.15 -22.41 21.04
N PRO A 141 0.15 -22.57 22.39
CA PRO A 141 -1.01 -22.15 23.20
C PRO A 141 -1.25 -20.64 23.17
N THR A 142 -0.19 -19.83 23.13
CA THR A 142 -0.30 -18.37 23.09
C THR A 142 -0.83 -17.89 21.75
N LEU A 143 -0.37 -18.46 20.63
CA LEU A 143 -0.84 -18.12 19.30
C LEU A 143 -2.33 -18.45 19.15
N MET A 144 -2.76 -19.63 19.60
CA MET A 144 -4.16 -20.04 19.55
C MET A 144 -5.07 -19.13 20.38
N ALA A 145 -4.63 -18.77 21.60
CA ALA A 145 -5.38 -17.84 22.44
C ALA A 145 -5.48 -16.44 21.80
N ALA A 146 -4.40 -15.96 21.21
CA ALA A 146 -4.39 -14.67 20.51
C ALA A 146 -5.28 -14.69 19.26
N GLN A 147 -5.24 -15.77 18.48
CA GLN A 147 -6.09 -15.96 17.31
C GLN A 147 -7.57 -15.99 17.68
N ALA A 148 -7.94 -16.76 18.71
CA ALA A 148 -9.32 -16.82 19.20
C ALA A 148 -9.82 -15.46 19.72
N ALA A 149 -8.94 -14.63 20.27
CA ALA A 149 -9.28 -13.29 20.73
C ALA A 149 -9.39 -12.25 19.58
N PHE A 150 -8.69 -12.50 18.47
CA PHE A 150 -8.65 -11.61 17.31
C PHE A 150 -9.81 -11.88 16.34
N LEU A 151 -10.11 -13.15 16.07
CA LEU A 151 -11.15 -13.51 15.11
C LEU A 151 -12.52 -13.06 15.63
N PRO A 152 -13.34 -12.38 14.80
CA PRO A 152 -14.71 -12.05 15.18
C PRO A 152 -15.50 -13.35 15.43
N ALA A 153 -16.50 -13.29 16.31
CA ALA A 153 -17.46 -14.37 16.46
C ALA A 153 -18.09 -14.71 15.09
N GLU A 154 -18.40 -15.98 14.84
CA GLU A 154 -18.79 -16.53 13.53
C GLU A 154 -19.87 -15.73 12.77
N ASP A 155 -20.65 -14.89 13.46
CA ASP A 155 -21.74 -14.08 12.88
C ASP A 155 -21.40 -12.58 12.71
N ALA A 156 -20.17 -12.12 12.98
CA ALA A 156 -19.87 -10.70 13.11
C ALA A 156 -19.12 -10.08 11.91
N GLY A 157 -18.69 -10.87 10.92
CA GLY A 157 -17.92 -10.41 9.75
C GLY A 157 -18.75 -10.33 8.47
N GLU A 158 -18.36 -9.42 7.57
CA GLU A 158 -18.85 -9.42 6.18
C GLU A 158 -18.49 -10.77 5.53
N PRO A 159 -19.46 -11.46 4.88
CA PRO A 159 -19.17 -12.74 4.23
C PRO A 159 -18.06 -12.61 3.19
N GLY A 160 -16.94 -13.31 3.41
CA GLY A 160 -15.80 -13.33 2.48
C GLY A 160 -14.73 -12.28 2.74
N ALA A 161 -14.87 -11.43 3.78
CA ALA A 161 -13.79 -10.53 4.21
C ALA A 161 -12.65 -11.34 4.86
N ASN A 162 -11.40 -11.02 4.47
CA ASN A 162 -10.22 -11.62 5.11
C ASN A 162 -9.90 -10.87 6.41
N PRO A 163 -10.02 -11.50 7.60
CA PRO A 163 -9.75 -10.84 8.87
C PRO A 163 -8.28 -10.40 9.03
N TYR A 164 -7.39 -11.01 8.25
CA TYR A 164 -5.94 -10.71 8.28
C TYR A 164 -5.53 -9.58 7.34
N ALA A 165 -6.45 -8.96 6.59
CA ALA A 165 -6.16 -7.90 5.64
C ALA A 165 -6.25 -6.49 6.25
N ASP A 166 -7.45 -6.06 6.62
CA ASP A 166 -7.70 -4.63 6.91
C ASP A 166 -7.23 -4.19 8.29
N GLU A 167 -7.61 -4.93 9.35
CA GLU A 167 -7.25 -4.55 10.71
C GLU A 167 -5.74 -4.65 10.98
N PRO A 168 -5.02 -5.71 10.59
CA PRO A 168 -3.57 -5.75 10.70
C PRO A 168 -2.87 -4.63 9.92
N PHE A 169 -3.36 -4.30 8.72
CA PHE A 169 -2.83 -3.17 7.95
C PHE A 169 -3.03 -1.85 8.71
N ARG A 170 -4.20 -1.58 9.22
CA ARG A 170 -4.51 -0.37 9.99
C ARG A 170 -3.62 -0.25 11.23
N VAL A 171 -3.44 -1.33 11.97
CA VAL A 171 -2.58 -1.38 13.17
C VAL A 171 -1.11 -1.11 12.82
N GLY A 172 -0.59 -1.76 11.79
CA GLY A 172 0.79 -1.58 11.35
C GLY A 172 1.05 -0.18 10.80
N LEU A 173 0.12 0.36 10.00
CA LEU A 173 0.22 1.70 9.45
C LEU A 173 0.20 2.77 10.56
N ALA A 174 -0.68 2.62 11.55
CA ALA A 174 -0.72 3.51 12.70
C ALA A 174 0.61 3.50 13.48
N ALA A 175 1.24 2.33 13.63
CA ALA A 175 2.55 2.22 14.28
C ALA A 175 3.66 2.90 13.45
N LEU A 176 3.65 2.76 12.12
CA LEU A 176 4.63 3.39 11.22
C LEU A 176 4.51 4.92 11.15
N LEU A 177 3.34 5.47 11.43
CA LEU A 177 3.04 6.90 11.38
C LEU A 177 2.81 7.52 12.78
N ALA A 178 3.09 6.79 13.87
CA ALA A 178 2.77 7.22 15.24
C ALA A 178 3.41 8.55 15.63
N ASP A 179 4.61 8.84 15.15
CA ASP A 179 5.34 10.08 15.41
C ASP A 179 4.79 11.30 14.66
N LEU A 180 3.87 11.09 13.70
CA LEU A 180 3.21 12.13 12.92
C LEU A 180 1.76 12.43 13.40
N ALA A 181 1.30 11.74 14.43
CA ALA A 181 -0.07 11.84 14.98
C ALA A 181 -0.26 13.00 15.97
N GLY A 182 0.65 13.99 15.97
CA GLY A 182 0.69 15.15 16.89
C GLY A 182 -0.39 16.19 16.66
#